data_afa46397d1e9cc735710bfd6d6c9641f
#
_entry.id   afa46397d1e9cc735710bfd6d6c9641f
#
_cell.length_a   1.000
_cell.length_b   1.000
_cell.length_c   1.000
_cell.angle_alpha   90.00
_cell.angle_beta   90.00
_cell.angle_gamma   90.00
#
_symmetry.space_group_name_H-M   'P 1'
#
loop_
_entity.id
_entity.type
_entity.pdbx_description
1 polymer ?
#
loop_
_entity_poly.entity_id
_entity_poly.type
_entity_poly.pdbx_seq_one_letter_code
_entity_poly.pdbx_strand_id
1 'polypeptide(L)'
;MPNVIEITDFAAPELDVYARLTQAQLRSRLEPEKGIFIAESPKVIARALDAGYQPISFLMERKQITGPASEVLARCGNAPVYTADRAMLAQLTGFELTRGVLCAMHRPLLPTVEEVCRNARRVAVLEGIVDSTNIGAIFRSAAALNMDAVLVTPSCCDPLCRRAVRVSMGTVFQVPWTQIGSTAADWPEQGMQQLHTLGFKTAAMALTDLSVSIDDAALAAEPKLAIVLGTEGDGLAHTTIAACDYTVRIPMSHGVDSLNVAAASAVAFWQLGKH
;
A
#
# COMPACT_ATOMS: atom_id res chain seq x y z
N MET A 1 9.36 -18.70 -25.16
CA MET A 1 8.43 -17.71 -25.74
C MET A 1 7.26 -17.56 -24.78
N PRO A 2 6.64 -16.39 -24.61
CA PRO A 2 5.47 -16.27 -23.76
C PRO A 2 4.32 -17.16 -24.25
N ASN A 3 3.56 -17.73 -23.31
CA ASN A 3 2.37 -18.54 -23.60
C ASN A 3 1.20 -17.62 -23.94
N VAL A 4 1.06 -17.25 -25.21
CA VAL A 4 0.05 -16.28 -25.71
C VAL A 4 -1.24 -16.99 -26.06
N ILE A 5 -2.34 -16.54 -25.46
CA ILE A 5 -3.69 -17.08 -25.64
C ILE A 5 -4.61 -15.96 -26.14
N GLU A 6 -5.16 -16.10 -27.33
CA GLU A 6 -6.18 -15.19 -27.88
C GLU A 6 -7.51 -15.41 -27.15
N ILE A 7 -8.12 -14.35 -26.68
CA ILE A 7 -9.43 -14.41 -26.02
C ILE A 7 -10.50 -14.58 -27.08
N THR A 8 -11.19 -15.71 -27.04
CA THR A 8 -12.35 -16.04 -27.90
C THR A 8 -13.66 -16.16 -27.12
N ASP A 9 -13.55 -16.40 -25.80
CA ASP A 9 -14.69 -16.48 -24.87
C ASP A 9 -14.46 -15.57 -23.67
N PHE A 10 -15.31 -14.55 -23.54
CA PHE A 10 -15.28 -13.64 -22.39
C PHE A 10 -15.76 -14.28 -21.08
N ALA A 11 -16.50 -15.39 -21.16
CA ALA A 11 -16.99 -16.11 -19.99
C ALA A 11 -15.96 -17.08 -19.41
N ALA A 12 -14.78 -17.21 -20.03
CA ALA A 12 -13.72 -18.09 -19.54
C ALA A 12 -13.34 -17.77 -18.08
N PRO A 13 -13.33 -18.78 -17.18
CA PRO A 13 -13.08 -18.56 -15.75
C PRO A 13 -11.71 -17.94 -15.45
N GLU A 14 -10.72 -18.16 -16.28
CA GLU A 14 -9.37 -17.62 -16.15
C GLU A 14 -9.33 -16.10 -16.25
N LEU A 15 -10.37 -15.48 -16.84
CA LEU A 15 -10.51 -14.03 -16.99
C LEU A 15 -11.22 -13.37 -15.79
N ASP A 16 -11.80 -14.15 -14.88
CA ASP A 16 -12.56 -13.63 -13.74
C ASP A 16 -11.76 -12.67 -12.87
N VAL A 17 -10.48 -12.96 -12.67
CA VAL A 17 -9.56 -12.12 -11.88
C VAL A 17 -9.43 -10.69 -12.41
N TYR A 18 -9.68 -10.47 -13.70
CA TYR A 18 -9.58 -9.17 -14.35
C TYR A 18 -10.92 -8.45 -14.51
N ALA A 19 -12.03 -9.18 -14.49
CA ALA A 19 -13.34 -8.69 -14.92
C ALA A 19 -14.43 -8.81 -13.87
N ARG A 20 -14.51 -9.94 -13.16
CA ARG A 20 -15.69 -10.31 -12.36
C ARG A 20 -15.44 -10.36 -10.86
N LEU A 21 -14.20 -10.61 -10.42
CA LEU A 21 -13.91 -10.67 -8.98
C LEU A 21 -13.75 -9.28 -8.36
N THR A 22 -14.43 -9.07 -7.25
CA THR A 22 -14.25 -7.88 -6.42
C THR A 22 -12.91 -7.90 -5.69
N GLN A 23 -12.47 -6.75 -5.18
CA GLN A 23 -11.23 -6.68 -4.38
C GLN A 23 -11.28 -7.59 -3.14
N ALA A 24 -12.45 -7.75 -2.53
CA ALA A 24 -12.63 -8.64 -1.38
C ALA A 24 -12.46 -10.12 -1.78
N GLN A 25 -13.00 -10.53 -2.92
CA GLN A 25 -12.83 -11.88 -3.46
C GLN A 25 -11.38 -12.15 -3.86
N LEU A 26 -10.73 -11.20 -4.54
CA LEU A 26 -9.31 -11.31 -4.89
C LEU A 26 -8.43 -11.43 -3.64
N ARG A 27 -8.72 -10.67 -2.57
CA ARG A 27 -7.96 -10.72 -1.33
C ARG A 27 -8.06 -12.06 -0.63
N SER A 28 -9.20 -12.76 -0.75
CA SER A 28 -9.44 -14.10 -0.18
C SER A 28 -9.03 -14.23 1.29
N ARG A 29 -9.64 -13.39 2.18
CA ARG A 29 -9.27 -13.36 3.63
C ARG A 29 -9.43 -14.70 4.34
N LEU A 30 -10.38 -15.52 3.89
CA LEU A 30 -10.66 -16.84 4.48
C LEU A 30 -9.67 -17.92 4.03
N GLU A 31 -9.07 -17.73 2.84
CA GLU A 31 -8.07 -18.64 2.25
C GLU A 31 -6.90 -17.78 1.72
N PRO A 32 -6.07 -17.22 2.62
CA PRO A 32 -5.04 -16.24 2.24
C PRO A 32 -4.05 -16.75 1.20
N GLU A 33 -3.79 -18.04 1.16
CA GLU A 33 -2.92 -18.70 0.18
C GLU A 33 -3.47 -18.65 -1.26
N LYS A 34 -4.78 -18.44 -1.42
CA LYS A 34 -5.45 -18.21 -2.71
C LYS A 34 -5.56 -16.72 -3.08
N GLY A 35 -5.08 -15.84 -2.20
CA GLY A 35 -5.16 -14.41 -2.40
C GLY A 35 -4.40 -13.94 -3.64
N ILE A 36 -5.02 -13.01 -4.37
CA ILE A 36 -4.51 -12.45 -5.63
C ILE A 36 -4.56 -10.92 -5.54
N PHE A 37 -3.68 -10.24 -6.23
CA PHE A 37 -3.80 -8.82 -6.51
C PHE A 37 -3.46 -8.52 -7.97
N ILE A 38 -3.88 -7.35 -8.45
CA ILE A 38 -3.65 -6.91 -9.84
C ILE A 38 -2.62 -5.79 -9.86
N ALA A 39 -1.50 -6.04 -10.53
CA ALA A 39 -0.51 -5.02 -10.88
C ALA A 39 -0.80 -4.45 -12.28
N GLU A 40 -0.72 -3.13 -12.43
CA GLU A 40 -1.02 -2.44 -13.69
C GLU A 40 0.19 -1.65 -14.18
N SER A 41 0.60 -1.86 -15.40
CA SER A 41 1.73 -1.32 -16.16
C SER A 41 3.02 -2.14 -16.03
N PRO A 42 3.86 -2.15 -17.09
CA PRO A 42 5.15 -2.88 -17.06
C PRO A 42 6.05 -2.46 -15.90
N LYS A 43 6.13 -1.15 -15.61
CA LYS A 43 6.97 -0.62 -14.52
C LYS A 43 6.53 -1.11 -13.12
N VAL A 44 5.21 -1.15 -12.88
CA VAL A 44 4.67 -1.62 -11.59
C VAL A 44 4.87 -3.12 -11.46
N ILE A 45 4.66 -3.87 -12.54
CA ILE A 45 4.88 -5.33 -12.59
C ILE A 45 6.36 -5.65 -12.37
N ALA A 46 7.28 -4.92 -13.01
CA ALA A 46 8.71 -5.10 -12.79
C ALA A 46 9.09 -4.93 -11.32
N ARG A 47 8.57 -3.89 -10.63
CA ARG A 47 8.79 -3.68 -9.18
C ARG A 47 8.25 -4.82 -8.32
N ALA A 48 7.09 -5.36 -8.67
CA ALA A 48 6.54 -6.52 -7.98
C ALA A 48 7.43 -7.76 -8.16
N LEU A 49 7.92 -8.01 -9.38
CA LEU A 49 8.86 -9.10 -9.67
C LEU A 49 10.19 -8.91 -8.93
N ASP A 50 10.70 -7.68 -8.84
CA ASP A 50 11.92 -7.35 -8.10
C ASP A 50 11.76 -7.62 -6.59
N ALA A 51 10.55 -7.46 -6.07
CA ALA A 51 10.17 -7.77 -4.69
C ALA A 51 9.81 -9.26 -4.47
N GLY A 52 9.95 -10.12 -5.49
CA GLY A 52 9.74 -11.56 -5.38
C GLY A 52 8.31 -12.04 -5.57
N TYR A 53 7.36 -11.15 -5.94
CA TYR A 53 5.98 -11.56 -6.20
C TYR A 53 5.88 -12.42 -7.46
N GLN A 54 5.03 -13.46 -7.42
CA GLN A 54 4.91 -14.44 -8.48
C GLN A 54 3.71 -14.12 -9.40
N PRO A 55 3.93 -14.02 -10.73
CA PRO A 55 2.84 -13.78 -11.67
C PRO A 55 2.02 -15.06 -11.88
N ILE A 56 0.70 -14.89 -11.99
CA ILE A 56 -0.26 -15.94 -12.32
C ILE A 56 -0.57 -15.88 -13.82
N SER A 57 -0.95 -14.71 -14.32
CA SER A 57 -1.31 -14.48 -15.72
C SER A 57 -1.23 -13.00 -16.08
N PHE A 58 -1.32 -12.70 -17.36
CA PHE A 58 -1.32 -11.36 -17.92
C PHE A 58 -2.56 -11.12 -18.79
N LEU A 59 -2.99 -9.85 -18.86
CA LEU A 59 -4.02 -9.37 -19.78
C LEU A 59 -3.53 -8.10 -20.46
N MET A 60 -3.44 -8.11 -21.81
CA MET A 60 -2.92 -6.97 -22.58
C MET A 60 -3.30 -7.02 -24.05
N GLU A 61 -3.19 -5.85 -24.72
CA GLU A 61 -3.23 -5.83 -26.18
C GLU A 61 -2.02 -6.55 -26.80
N ARG A 62 -2.20 -7.20 -27.96
CA ARG A 62 -1.14 -7.94 -28.66
C ARG A 62 0.13 -7.10 -28.90
N LYS A 63 -0.01 -5.81 -29.22
CA LYS A 63 1.14 -4.89 -29.43
C LYS A 63 2.03 -4.71 -28.19
N GLN A 64 1.51 -4.95 -26.99
CA GLN A 64 2.30 -4.84 -25.76
C GLN A 64 3.30 -5.97 -25.60
N ILE A 65 3.00 -7.15 -26.17
CA ILE A 65 3.81 -8.38 -26.03
C ILE A 65 5.23 -8.18 -26.59
N THR A 66 5.34 -7.59 -27.79
CA THR A 66 6.63 -7.29 -28.44
C THR A 66 7.12 -5.87 -28.17
N GLY A 67 6.33 -5.08 -27.43
CA GLY A 67 6.61 -3.70 -27.07
C GLY A 67 6.95 -3.54 -25.58
N PRO A 68 6.28 -2.61 -24.87
CA PRO A 68 6.63 -2.25 -23.49
C PRO A 68 6.58 -3.38 -22.45
N ALA A 69 5.83 -4.48 -22.73
CA ALA A 69 5.74 -5.61 -21.81
C ALA A 69 6.81 -6.70 -22.06
N SER A 70 7.58 -6.63 -23.13
CA SER A 70 8.52 -7.70 -23.52
C SER A 70 9.52 -8.06 -22.42
N GLU A 71 10.09 -7.05 -21.75
CA GLU A 71 11.07 -7.27 -20.68
C GLU A 71 10.46 -7.98 -19.45
N VAL A 72 9.26 -7.58 -19.02
CA VAL A 72 8.60 -8.24 -17.88
C VAL A 72 8.15 -9.65 -18.23
N LEU A 73 7.67 -9.87 -19.48
CA LEU A 73 7.27 -11.20 -19.93
C LEU A 73 8.46 -12.16 -20.01
N ALA A 74 9.64 -11.69 -20.40
CA ALA A 74 10.86 -12.50 -20.43
C ALA A 74 11.24 -13.04 -19.03
N ARG A 75 10.82 -12.38 -17.96
CA ARG A 75 11.07 -12.78 -16.56
C ARG A 75 10.02 -13.75 -16.00
N CYS A 76 8.91 -13.97 -16.69
CA CYS A 76 7.72 -14.64 -16.15
C CYS A 76 7.50 -16.07 -16.64
N GLY A 77 8.50 -16.65 -17.32
CA GLY A 77 8.46 -18.06 -17.76
C GLY A 77 7.25 -18.34 -18.68
N ASN A 78 6.43 -19.33 -18.30
CA ASN A 78 5.27 -19.80 -19.08
C ASN A 78 3.93 -19.23 -18.58
N ALA A 79 3.93 -18.17 -17.78
CA ALA A 79 2.68 -17.55 -17.32
C ALA A 79 1.81 -17.18 -18.54
N PRO A 80 0.50 -17.54 -18.54
CA PRO A 80 -0.37 -17.28 -19.67
C PRO A 80 -0.56 -15.77 -19.90
N VAL A 81 -0.54 -15.38 -21.19
CA VAL A 81 -0.74 -14.01 -21.65
C VAL A 81 -2.02 -13.97 -22.46
N TYR A 82 -3.11 -13.56 -21.84
CA TYR A 82 -4.40 -13.37 -22.51
C TYR A 82 -4.37 -12.07 -23.31
N THR A 83 -4.76 -12.14 -24.57
CA THR A 83 -4.70 -11.01 -25.48
C THR A 83 -5.96 -10.88 -26.33
N ALA A 84 -6.33 -9.64 -26.61
CA ALA A 84 -7.37 -9.26 -27.55
C ALA A 84 -7.10 -7.84 -28.07
N ASP A 85 -7.97 -7.32 -28.92
CA ASP A 85 -7.94 -5.91 -29.31
C ASP A 85 -8.38 -5.00 -28.15
N ARG A 86 -8.11 -3.70 -28.28
CA ARG A 86 -8.40 -2.70 -27.24
C ARG A 86 -9.88 -2.62 -26.87
N ALA A 87 -10.77 -2.70 -27.87
CA ALA A 87 -12.21 -2.59 -27.67
C ALA A 87 -12.74 -3.79 -26.89
N MET A 88 -12.30 -4.99 -27.24
CA MET A 88 -12.63 -6.23 -26.55
C MET A 88 -12.13 -6.23 -25.10
N LEU A 89 -10.90 -5.79 -24.86
CA LEU A 89 -10.34 -5.69 -23.51
C LEU A 89 -11.10 -4.67 -22.65
N ALA A 90 -11.49 -3.53 -23.22
CA ALA A 90 -12.30 -2.54 -22.53
C ALA A 90 -13.71 -3.08 -22.18
N GLN A 91 -14.33 -3.84 -23.06
CA GLN A 91 -15.58 -4.52 -22.80
C GLN A 91 -15.45 -5.56 -21.67
N LEU A 92 -14.39 -6.37 -21.68
CA LEU A 92 -14.13 -7.39 -20.67
C LEU A 92 -13.92 -6.77 -19.28
N THR A 93 -13.08 -5.74 -19.17
CA THR A 93 -12.67 -5.17 -17.89
C THR A 93 -13.60 -4.07 -17.38
N GLY A 94 -14.47 -3.53 -18.23
CA GLY A 94 -15.32 -2.38 -17.93
C GLY A 94 -14.60 -1.02 -17.95
N PHE A 95 -13.33 -0.97 -18.38
CA PHE A 95 -12.55 0.27 -18.51
C PHE A 95 -11.43 0.11 -19.57
N GLU A 96 -10.94 1.21 -20.08
CA GLU A 96 -9.80 1.19 -21.00
C GLU A 96 -8.48 0.89 -20.27
N LEU A 97 -7.68 -0.01 -20.80
CA LEU A 97 -6.34 -0.34 -20.32
C LEU A 97 -5.34 0.76 -20.73
N THR A 98 -5.45 1.94 -20.10
CA THR A 98 -4.64 3.12 -20.44
C THR A 98 -3.14 2.92 -20.21
N ARG A 99 -2.77 1.99 -19.32
CA ARG A 99 -1.37 1.63 -19.04
C ARG A 99 -0.93 0.31 -19.68
N GLY A 100 -1.79 -0.25 -20.51
CA GLY A 100 -1.50 -1.29 -21.49
C GLY A 100 -1.44 -2.72 -20.98
N VAL A 101 -1.12 -2.97 -19.70
CA VAL A 101 -0.88 -4.33 -19.18
C VAL A 101 -1.46 -4.47 -17.77
N LEU A 102 -2.20 -5.56 -17.54
CA LEU A 102 -2.56 -6.07 -16.22
C LEU A 102 -1.82 -7.38 -15.97
N CYS A 103 -1.39 -7.61 -14.74
CA CYS A 103 -0.85 -8.87 -14.27
C CYS A 103 -1.56 -9.28 -12.97
N ALA A 104 -2.16 -10.46 -12.97
CA ALA A 104 -2.61 -11.12 -11.75
C ALA A 104 -1.41 -11.77 -11.08
N MET A 105 -1.24 -11.52 -9.79
CA MET A 105 -0.09 -11.99 -9.01
C MET A 105 -0.55 -12.64 -7.70
N HIS A 106 0.17 -13.65 -7.25
CA HIS A 106 -0.06 -14.25 -5.94
C HIS A 106 0.19 -13.24 -4.83
N ARG A 107 -0.71 -13.20 -3.85
CA ARG A 107 -0.55 -12.43 -2.63
C ARG A 107 0.28 -13.24 -1.64
N PRO A 108 1.41 -12.72 -1.14
CA PRO A 108 2.18 -13.41 -0.11
C PRO A 108 1.44 -13.35 1.24
N LEU A 109 1.78 -14.26 2.13
CA LEU A 109 1.47 -14.09 3.54
C LEU A 109 2.22 -12.87 4.05
N LEU A 110 1.55 -12.05 4.86
CA LEU A 110 2.18 -10.87 5.44
C LEU A 110 3.15 -11.31 6.55
N PRO A 111 4.32 -10.65 6.64
CA PRO A 111 5.24 -10.85 7.76
C PRO A 111 4.61 -10.35 9.07
N THR A 112 5.15 -10.77 10.20
CA THR A 112 4.74 -10.25 11.52
C THR A 112 5.23 -8.81 11.71
N VAL A 113 4.64 -8.09 12.69
CA VAL A 113 5.08 -6.74 13.05
C VAL A 113 6.54 -6.77 13.54
N GLU A 114 6.93 -7.79 14.29
CA GLU A 114 8.29 -7.98 14.78
C GLU A 114 9.30 -8.16 13.64
N GLU A 115 8.93 -8.93 12.60
CA GLU A 115 9.79 -9.13 11.43
C GLU A 115 9.98 -7.83 10.66
N VAL A 116 8.88 -7.09 10.41
CA VAL A 116 8.91 -5.81 9.68
C VAL A 116 9.68 -4.75 10.46
N CYS A 117 9.53 -4.71 11.80
CA CYS A 117 10.12 -3.69 12.67
C CYS A 117 11.50 -4.04 13.23
N ARG A 118 12.04 -5.22 12.95
CA ARG A 118 13.29 -5.74 13.55
C ARG A 118 14.43 -4.73 13.52
N ASN A 119 14.68 -4.12 12.37
CA ASN A 119 15.74 -3.15 12.15
C ASN A 119 15.21 -1.73 11.89
N ALA A 120 13.90 -1.55 12.01
CA ALA A 120 13.27 -0.27 11.73
C ALA A 120 13.51 0.74 12.86
N ARG A 121 13.70 1.99 12.46
CA ARG A 121 13.85 3.14 13.37
C ARG A 121 12.75 4.19 13.13
N ARG A 122 12.21 4.24 11.92
CA ARG A 122 11.13 5.15 11.50
C ARG A 122 10.04 4.36 10.83
N VAL A 123 8.92 4.22 11.50
CA VAL A 123 7.75 3.51 10.95
C VAL A 123 6.54 4.44 10.86
N ALA A 124 5.74 4.26 9.83
CA ALA A 124 4.44 4.91 9.73
C ALA A 124 3.35 3.93 10.19
N VAL A 125 2.41 4.39 11.00
CA VAL A 125 1.22 3.63 11.38
C VAL A 125 0.00 4.35 10.82
N LEU A 126 -0.80 3.63 10.03
CA LEU A 126 -1.96 4.17 9.36
C LEU A 126 -3.24 3.68 10.05
N GLU A 127 -4.02 4.61 10.62
CA GLU A 127 -5.26 4.30 11.31
C GLU A 127 -6.47 4.68 10.46
N GLY A 128 -7.29 3.69 10.09
CA GLY A 128 -8.58 3.91 9.48
C GLY A 128 -8.58 4.57 8.09
N ILE A 129 -7.45 4.60 7.40
CA ILE A 129 -7.35 5.23 6.08
C ILE A 129 -8.02 4.33 5.04
N VAL A 130 -9.25 4.66 4.67
CA VAL A 130 -10.08 3.85 3.77
C VAL A 130 -9.92 4.22 2.28
N ASP A 131 -9.48 5.44 1.97
CA ASP A 131 -9.24 5.82 0.57
C ASP A 131 -7.93 5.20 0.06
N SER A 132 -8.09 4.35 -0.92
CA SER A 132 -6.98 3.68 -1.61
C SER A 132 -6.01 4.64 -2.32
N THR A 133 -6.45 5.85 -2.68
CA THR A 133 -5.60 6.88 -3.26
C THR A 133 -4.63 7.40 -2.20
N ASN A 134 -5.13 7.67 -0.98
CA ASN A 134 -4.29 8.10 0.13
C ASN A 134 -3.29 7.00 0.53
N ILE A 135 -3.75 5.76 0.68
CA ILE A 135 -2.85 4.62 0.93
C ILE A 135 -1.72 4.59 -0.10
N GLY A 136 -2.05 4.62 -1.39
CA GLY A 136 -1.04 4.58 -2.45
C GLY A 136 -0.07 5.77 -2.42
N ALA A 137 -0.56 6.98 -2.14
CA ALA A 137 0.26 8.19 -2.04
C ALA A 137 1.19 8.14 -0.81
N ILE A 138 0.68 7.67 0.34
CA ILE A 138 1.48 7.50 1.57
C ILE A 138 2.62 6.50 1.35
N PHE A 139 2.35 5.33 0.74
CA PHE A 139 3.41 4.36 0.41
C PHE A 139 4.45 4.95 -0.54
N ARG A 140 4.03 5.80 -1.48
CA ARG A 140 4.96 6.49 -2.37
C ARG A 140 5.84 7.48 -1.62
N SER A 141 5.29 8.24 -0.69
CA SER A 141 6.03 9.15 0.18
C SER A 141 6.95 8.40 1.12
N ALA A 142 6.48 7.31 1.72
CA ALA A 142 7.28 6.46 2.61
C ALA A 142 8.53 5.91 1.91
N ALA A 143 8.37 5.38 0.69
CA ALA A 143 9.49 4.91 -0.12
C ALA A 143 10.48 6.03 -0.50
N ALA A 144 9.95 7.21 -0.86
CA ALA A 144 10.77 8.33 -1.30
C ALA A 144 11.53 9.01 -0.15
N LEU A 145 11.02 8.94 1.07
CA LEU A 145 11.49 9.67 2.25
C LEU A 145 12.06 8.75 3.33
N ASN A 146 12.54 7.57 2.92
CA ASN A 146 13.31 6.62 3.74
C ASN A 146 12.59 6.17 5.03
N MET A 147 11.27 5.96 4.98
CA MET A 147 10.58 5.23 6.04
C MET A 147 10.99 3.75 5.99
N ASP A 148 11.34 3.19 7.13
CA ASP A 148 11.80 1.80 7.21
C ASP A 148 10.65 0.81 7.03
N ALA A 149 9.43 1.16 7.48
CA ALA A 149 8.24 0.33 7.37
C ALA A 149 6.93 1.11 7.43
N VAL A 150 5.85 0.46 6.99
CA VAL A 150 4.47 0.93 7.14
C VAL A 150 3.64 -0.15 7.81
N LEU A 151 2.92 0.22 8.88
CA LEU A 151 1.96 -0.63 9.56
C LEU A 151 0.55 -0.11 9.28
N VAL A 152 -0.37 -0.98 8.91
CA VAL A 152 -1.77 -0.60 8.62
C VAL A 152 -2.71 -1.26 9.62
N THR A 153 -3.63 -0.48 10.21
CA THR A 153 -4.66 -1.08 11.07
C THR A 153 -5.67 -1.88 10.25
N PRO A 154 -6.42 -2.82 10.87
CA PRO A 154 -7.41 -3.63 10.17
C PRO A 154 -8.54 -2.84 9.48
N SER A 155 -8.78 -1.60 9.92
CA SER A 155 -9.76 -0.67 9.35
C SER A 155 -9.29 0.06 8.09
N CYS A 156 -7.99 -0.04 7.74
CA CYS A 156 -7.46 0.58 6.54
C CYS A 156 -7.88 -0.16 5.26
N CYS A 157 -7.91 0.59 4.16
CA CYS A 157 -7.92 -0.01 2.83
C CYS A 157 -6.68 -0.89 2.63
N ASP A 158 -6.86 -1.98 1.91
CA ASP A 158 -5.78 -2.91 1.58
C ASP A 158 -4.71 -2.25 0.67
N PRO A 159 -3.44 -2.21 1.08
CA PRO A 159 -2.36 -1.65 0.26
C PRO A 159 -2.15 -2.36 -1.09
N LEU A 160 -2.53 -3.64 -1.21
CA LEU A 160 -2.47 -4.38 -2.46
C LEU A 160 -3.77 -4.29 -3.29
N CYS A 161 -4.74 -3.46 -2.91
CA CYS A 161 -5.85 -3.19 -3.83
C CYS A 161 -5.32 -2.50 -5.09
N ARG A 162 -5.91 -2.80 -6.25
CA ARG A 162 -5.44 -2.34 -7.56
C ARG A 162 -5.16 -0.83 -7.61
N ARG A 163 -6.05 -0.01 -7.01
CA ARG A 163 -5.92 1.45 -7.02
C ARG A 163 -4.71 1.92 -6.20
N ALA A 164 -4.48 1.37 -5.00
CA ALA A 164 -3.33 1.73 -4.19
C ALA A 164 -2.01 1.32 -4.86
N VAL A 165 -1.93 0.11 -5.41
CA VAL A 165 -0.78 -0.37 -6.20
C VAL A 165 -0.49 0.57 -7.39
N ARG A 166 -1.54 1.02 -8.09
CA ARG A 166 -1.42 1.95 -9.22
C ARG A 166 -0.95 3.34 -8.79
N VAL A 167 -1.54 3.91 -7.73
CA VAL A 167 -1.21 5.27 -7.24
C VAL A 167 0.20 5.30 -6.65
N SER A 168 0.58 4.27 -5.90
CA SER A 168 1.95 4.15 -5.38
C SER A 168 2.99 3.96 -6.49
N MET A 169 2.57 3.73 -7.74
CA MET A 169 3.49 3.34 -8.81
C MET A 169 4.31 2.08 -8.48
N GLY A 170 3.75 1.19 -7.62
CA GLY A 170 4.41 -0.02 -7.16
C GLY A 170 5.43 0.18 -6.02
N THR A 171 5.51 1.36 -5.40
CA THR A 171 6.37 1.52 -4.21
C THR A 171 5.87 0.77 -2.99
N VAL A 172 4.60 0.35 -2.98
CA VAL A 172 4.05 -0.59 -1.99
C VAL A 172 4.83 -1.92 -1.92
N PHE A 173 5.56 -2.28 -2.96
CA PHE A 173 6.43 -3.46 -3.00
C PHE A 173 7.86 -3.17 -2.53
N GLN A 174 8.22 -1.90 -2.33
CA GLN A 174 9.58 -1.47 -2.00
C GLN A 174 9.76 -1.14 -0.51
N VAL A 175 8.66 -0.83 0.19
CA VAL A 175 8.67 -0.55 1.63
C VAL A 175 8.09 -1.76 2.36
N PRO A 176 8.79 -2.34 3.33
CA PRO A 176 8.23 -3.39 4.18
C PRO A 176 6.95 -2.92 4.85
N TRP A 177 5.93 -3.77 4.86
CA TRP A 177 4.68 -3.43 5.52
C TRP A 177 3.94 -4.67 6.01
N THR A 178 3.09 -4.47 7.03
CA THR A 178 2.16 -5.50 7.51
C THR A 178 0.95 -4.86 8.19
N GLN A 179 -0.01 -5.69 8.57
CA GLN A 179 -1.14 -5.27 9.39
C GLN A 179 -0.77 -5.36 10.88
N ILE A 180 -1.05 -4.28 11.63
CA ILE A 180 -0.93 -4.26 13.10
C ILE A 180 -2.29 -4.49 13.71
N GLY A 181 -2.41 -5.56 14.51
CA GLY A 181 -3.69 -6.09 14.99
C GLY A 181 -4.39 -7.01 13.98
N SER A 182 -5.16 -7.95 14.47
CA SER A 182 -5.96 -8.89 13.67
C SER A 182 -7.38 -8.35 13.43
N THR A 183 -7.91 -7.62 14.40
CA THR A 183 -9.24 -7.00 14.39
C THR A 183 -9.15 -5.51 14.73
N ALA A 184 -10.19 -4.75 14.45
CA ALA A 184 -10.24 -3.35 14.81
C ALA A 184 -10.16 -3.12 16.34
N ALA A 185 -10.57 -4.10 17.14
CA ALA A 185 -10.51 -4.03 18.61
C ALA A 185 -9.08 -4.14 19.18
N ASP A 186 -8.13 -4.63 18.42
CA ASP A 186 -6.73 -4.77 18.84
C ASP A 186 -5.98 -3.43 18.78
N TRP A 187 -6.56 -2.43 18.16
CA TRP A 187 -6.03 -1.09 18.07
C TRP A 187 -6.91 -0.09 18.83
N PRO A 188 -6.34 0.87 19.63
CA PRO A 188 -4.89 1.14 19.72
C PRO A 188 -4.16 0.32 20.81
N GLU A 189 -4.85 -0.24 21.80
CA GLU A 189 -4.23 -0.73 23.03
C GLU A 189 -3.14 -1.80 22.78
N GLN A 190 -3.48 -2.91 22.15
CA GLN A 190 -2.53 -3.99 21.90
C GLN A 190 -1.44 -3.57 20.90
N GLY A 191 -1.84 -2.83 19.84
CA GLY A 191 -0.89 -2.33 18.85
C GLY A 191 0.14 -1.37 19.43
N MET A 192 -0.25 -0.44 20.31
CA MET A 192 0.66 0.47 21.00
C MET A 192 1.58 -0.29 21.94
N GLN A 193 1.06 -1.25 22.71
CA GLN A 193 1.87 -2.10 23.56
C GLN A 193 2.94 -2.85 22.77
N GLN A 194 2.59 -3.39 21.59
CA GLN A 194 3.53 -4.07 20.71
C GLN A 194 4.64 -3.13 20.20
N LEU A 195 4.29 -1.91 19.77
CA LEU A 195 5.27 -0.90 19.37
C LEU A 195 6.22 -0.50 20.51
N HIS A 196 5.69 -0.27 21.72
CA HIS A 196 6.51 0.04 22.90
C HIS A 196 7.45 -1.13 23.27
N THR A 197 6.98 -2.37 23.18
CA THR A 197 7.80 -3.58 23.40
C THR A 197 8.97 -3.65 22.41
N LEU A 198 8.76 -3.19 21.16
CA LEU A 198 9.80 -3.10 20.13
C LEU A 198 10.71 -1.86 20.28
N GLY A 199 10.46 -1.05 21.32
CA GLY A 199 11.27 0.12 21.67
C GLY A 199 10.91 1.40 20.93
N PHE A 200 9.77 1.47 20.26
CA PHE A 200 9.31 2.69 19.60
C PHE A 200 8.65 3.65 20.61
N LYS A 201 8.97 4.93 20.46
CA LYS A 201 8.10 6.02 20.89
C LYS A 201 7.05 6.27 19.82
N THR A 202 5.85 6.68 20.20
CA THR A 202 4.71 6.87 19.32
C THR A 202 4.33 8.34 19.23
N ALA A 203 4.13 8.85 18.01
CA ALA A 203 3.80 10.25 17.73
C ALA A 203 2.50 10.35 16.92
N ALA A 204 1.41 10.75 17.56
CA ALA A 204 0.12 11.01 16.93
C ALA A 204 0.16 12.31 16.14
N MET A 205 -0.05 12.25 14.82
CA MET A 205 -0.21 13.44 13.99
C MET A 205 -1.62 14.01 14.20
N ALA A 206 -1.75 14.93 15.16
CA ALA A 206 -3.04 15.50 15.54
C ALA A 206 -2.87 16.91 16.11
N LEU A 207 -3.96 17.71 16.03
CA LEU A 207 -4.02 19.05 16.58
C LEU A 207 -4.79 19.02 17.90
N THR A 208 -4.07 19.24 19.01
CA THR A 208 -4.63 19.42 20.36
C THR A 208 -3.89 20.56 21.06
N ASP A 209 -4.41 21.04 22.20
CA ASP A 209 -3.76 22.07 23.00
C ASP A 209 -2.37 21.67 23.51
N LEU A 210 -2.11 20.35 23.63
CA LEU A 210 -0.85 19.79 24.11
C LEU A 210 0.09 19.38 22.98
N SER A 211 -0.26 19.63 21.71
CA SER A 211 0.56 19.21 20.58
C SER A 211 1.86 19.99 20.52
N VAL A 212 2.98 19.26 20.44
CA VAL A 212 4.30 19.83 20.13
C VAL A 212 4.44 20.08 18.64
N SER A 213 5.32 20.98 18.26
CA SER A 213 5.59 21.23 16.82
C SER A 213 6.38 20.08 16.22
N ILE A 214 6.13 19.79 14.94
CA ILE A 214 6.82 18.71 14.21
C ILE A 214 8.36 18.92 14.10
N ASP A 215 8.83 20.14 14.28
CA ASP A 215 10.25 20.51 14.29
C ASP A 215 10.89 20.45 15.69
N ASP A 216 10.16 19.95 16.69
CA ASP A 216 10.70 19.76 18.06
C ASP A 216 11.90 18.80 18.01
N ALA A 217 13.02 19.25 18.57
CA ALA A 217 14.27 18.49 18.58
C ALA A 217 14.16 17.14 19.31
N ALA A 218 13.27 17.01 20.30
CA ALA A 218 13.05 15.77 21.02
C ALA A 218 12.54 14.66 20.09
N LEU A 219 11.63 14.97 19.16
CA LEU A 219 11.11 14.01 18.17
C LEU A 219 12.22 13.49 17.24
N ALA A 220 13.09 14.38 16.75
CA ALA A 220 14.20 14.01 15.89
C ALA A 220 15.25 13.16 16.62
N ALA A 221 15.43 13.38 17.93
CA ALA A 221 16.38 12.67 18.77
C ALA A 221 15.93 11.25 19.15
N GLU A 222 14.64 10.92 19.00
CA GLU A 222 14.14 9.58 19.36
C GLU A 222 14.83 8.50 18.53
N PRO A 223 15.42 7.47 19.15
CA PRO A 223 16.10 6.39 18.46
C PRO A 223 15.17 5.61 17.52
N LYS A 224 13.93 5.36 17.99
CA LYS A 224 12.87 4.69 17.25
C LYS A 224 11.57 5.49 17.40
N LEU A 225 10.97 5.88 16.27
CA LEU A 225 9.74 6.66 16.26
C LEU A 225 8.70 6.03 15.32
N ALA A 226 7.50 5.79 15.85
CA ALA A 226 6.32 5.39 15.09
C ALA A 226 5.42 6.62 14.89
N ILE A 227 5.24 7.04 13.64
CA ILE A 227 4.43 8.19 13.25
C ILE A 227 3.03 7.69 12.92
N VAL A 228 2.05 8.06 13.74
CA VAL A 228 0.66 7.60 13.62
C VAL A 228 -0.17 8.63 12.87
N LEU A 229 -0.78 8.21 11.76
CA LEU A 229 -1.57 9.04 10.85
C LEU A 229 -3.01 8.54 10.80
N GLY A 230 -3.97 9.43 11.00
CA GLY A 230 -5.40 9.14 11.00
C GLY A 230 -6.09 9.39 9.66
N THR A 231 -7.38 9.12 9.63
CA THR A 231 -8.25 9.35 8.47
C THR A 231 -8.45 10.84 8.18
N GLU A 232 -8.93 11.13 6.98
CA GLU A 232 -9.41 12.48 6.62
C GLU A 232 -10.72 12.79 7.33
N GLY A 233 -10.89 14.02 7.78
CA GLY A 233 -12.06 14.50 8.51
C GLY A 233 -11.94 14.27 10.00
N ASP A 234 -12.15 13.06 10.48
CA ASP A 234 -12.15 12.75 11.92
C ASP A 234 -10.75 12.65 12.53
N GLY A 235 -9.70 12.48 11.72
CA GLY A 235 -8.33 12.33 12.18
C GLY A 235 -8.08 11.01 12.90
N LEU A 236 -7.28 11.04 13.97
CA LEU A 236 -7.02 9.92 14.85
C LEU A 236 -8.10 9.80 15.93
N ALA A 237 -8.43 8.60 16.35
CA ALA A 237 -9.30 8.38 17.48
C ALA A 237 -8.71 9.01 18.78
N HIS A 238 -9.56 9.56 19.64
CA HIS A 238 -9.11 10.14 20.90
C HIS A 238 -8.36 9.14 21.78
N THR A 239 -8.77 7.87 21.75
CA THR A 239 -8.09 6.77 22.44
C THR A 239 -6.67 6.55 21.91
N THR A 240 -6.48 6.67 20.59
CA THR A 240 -5.16 6.57 19.95
C THR A 240 -4.26 7.75 20.32
N ILE A 241 -4.80 8.98 20.29
CA ILE A 241 -4.06 10.18 20.68
C ILE A 241 -3.61 10.07 22.15
N ALA A 242 -4.51 9.63 23.05
CA ALA A 242 -4.22 9.47 24.47
C ALA A 242 -3.20 8.35 24.76
N ALA A 243 -3.09 7.34 23.90
CA ALA A 243 -2.17 6.23 24.04
C ALA A 243 -0.76 6.52 23.47
N CYS A 244 -0.60 7.60 22.70
CA CYS A 244 0.70 7.98 22.13
C CYS A 244 1.58 8.73 23.12
N ASP A 245 2.91 8.59 22.98
CA ASP A 245 3.90 9.33 23.80
C ASP A 245 3.93 10.82 23.44
N TYR A 246 3.67 11.16 22.18
CA TYR A 246 3.64 12.54 21.66
C TYR A 246 2.38 12.79 20.86
N THR A 247 1.84 13.99 20.98
CA THR A 247 0.89 14.56 20.01
C THR A 247 1.62 15.63 19.23
N VAL A 248 1.61 15.54 17.89
CA VAL A 248 2.47 16.34 17.01
C VAL A 248 1.62 17.09 16.01
N ARG A 249 1.83 18.40 15.90
CA ARG A 249 1.18 19.25 14.89
C ARG A 249 2.15 19.75 13.84
N ILE A 250 1.66 19.87 12.62
CA ILE A 250 2.32 20.64 11.55
C ILE A 250 1.86 22.09 11.73
N PRO A 251 2.76 23.06 11.98
CA PRO A 251 2.39 24.47 12.04
C PRO A 251 1.76 24.93 10.72
N MET A 252 0.57 25.51 10.77
CA MET A 252 -0.16 25.97 9.59
C MET A 252 -0.56 27.43 9.73
N SER A 253 -0.81 28.11 8.60
CA SER A 253 -1.20 29.50 8.51
C SER A 253 -2.65 29.67 8.05
N HIS A 254 -3.17 30.89 8.14
CA HIS A 254 -4.48 31.28 7.60
C HIS A 254 -5.68 30.54 8.18
N GLY A 255 -5.57 30.01 9.42
CA GLY A 255 -6.67 29.27 10.05
C GLY A 255 -6.93 27.89 9.44
N VAL A 256 -6.00 27.37 8.62
CA VAL A 256 -6.04 25.96 8.18
C VAL A 256 -5.61 25.08 9.35
N ASP A 257 -6.41 24.09 9.68
CA ASP A 257 -6.22 23.17 10.81
C ASP A 257 -5.75 21.77 10.40
N SER A 258 -5.91 21.41 9.13
CA SER A 258 -5.55 20.08 8.63
C SER A 258 -5.07 20.10 7.18
N LEU A 259 -4.31 19.08 6.80
CA LEU A 259 -3.93 18.73 5.43
C LEU A 259 -4.54 17.38 5.06
N ASN A 260 -4.75 17.14 3.76
CA ASN A 260 -4.97 15.79 3.28
C ASN A 260 -3.91 14.85 3.86
N VAL A 261 -4.32 13.65 4.31
CA VAL A 261 -3.43 12.75 5.06
C VAL A 261 -2.19 12.33 4.26
N ALA A 262 -2.29 12.22 2.93
CA ALA A 262 -1.12 11.92 2.09
C ALA A 262 -0.13 13.11 2.03
N ALA A 263 -0.63 14.35 2.05
CA ALA A 263 0.22 15.54 2.16
C ALA A 263 0.85 15.65 3.54
N ALA A 264 0.06 15.46 4.61
CA ALA A 264 0.55 15.43 5.99
C ALA A 264 1.64 14.37 6.18
N SER A 265 1.44 13.16 5.61
CA SER A 265 2.43 12.08 5.68
C SER A 265 3.75 12.47 5.02
N ALA A 266 3.71 13.12 3.86
CA ALA A 266 4.93 13.55 3.17
C ALA A 266 5.71 14.58 3.98
N VAL A 267 5.04 15.54 4.62
CA VAL A 267 5.67 16.52 5.53
C VAL A 267 6.26 15.82 6.76
N ALA A 268 5.49 14.91 7.38
CA ALA A 268 5.95 14.17 8.56
C ALA A 268 7.16 13.28 8.24
N PHE A 269 7.14 12.57 7.12
CA PHE A 269 8.24 11.70 6.71
C PHE A 269 9.50 12.50 6.32
N TRP A 270 9.33 13.67 5.69
CA TRP A 270 10.44 14.57 5.42
C TRP A 270 11.09 15.08 6.70
N GLN A 271 10.29 15.55 7.67
CA GLN A 271 10.80 16.15 8.90
C GLN A 271 11.33 15.12 9.91
N LEU A 272 10.63 14.00 10.07
CA LEU A 272 10.90 13.00 11.11
C LEU A 272 11.54 11.71 10.58
N GLY A 273 11.57 11.54 9.27
CA GLY A 273 12.25 10.43 8.61
C GLY A 273 13.76 10.54 8.77
N LYS A 274 14.48 9.52 8.31
CA LYS A 274 15.95 9.54 8.28
C LYS A 274 16.47 10.07 6.97
N HIS A 275 17.40 10.96 7.09
CA HIS A 275 18.19 11.49 5.97
C HIS A 275 19.62 11.04 6.08
#